data_da4f9ffe8d028a8dad3332c92c39c763
#
_entry.id   da4f9ffe8d028a8dad3332c92c39c763
#
_cell.length_a   1.000
_cell.length_b   1.000
_cell.length_c   1.000
_cell.angle_alpha   90.00
_cell.angle_beta   90.00
_cell.angle_gamma   90.00
#
_symmetry.space_group_name_H-M   'P 1'
#
loop_
_entity.id
_entity.type
_entity.pdbx_description
1 polymer ?
#
loop_
_entity_poly.entity_id
_entity_poly.type
_entity_poly.pdbx_seq_one_letter_code
_entity_poly.pdbx_strand_id
1 'polypeptide(L)'
;MEVILGIDIGGSTTKIVGLRTDGSVISMLRVRAEDQVTSLYGALGNYLTSNGLSLGDVRRVVLTGVGASYVDGDVFGLPTCRVDEFQASGTGALALSGQTSGVVV
;
A
#
# COMPACT_ATOMS: atom_id res chain seq x y z
N MET A 1 -5.06 -8.36 -14.10
CA MET A 1 -5.83 -8.02 -12.87
C MET A 1 -5.42 -6.64 -12.42
N GLU A 2 -6.36 -5.79 -12.08
CA GLU A 2 -6.06 -4.46 -11.54
C GLU A 2 -6.18 -4.48 -10.03
N VAL A 3 -5.19 -3.92 -9.35
CA VAL A 3 -5.16 -3.88 -7.88
C VAL A 3 -4.81 -2.49 -7.39
N ILE A 4 -5.25 -2.19 -6.18
CA ILE A 4 -4.83 -1.00 -5.44
C ILE A 4 -4.01 -1.49 -4.25
N LEU A 5 -2.86 -0.89 -4.04
CA LEU A 5 -1.99 -1.25 -2.92
C LEU A 5 -2.06 -0.19 -1.83
N GLY A 6 -2.34 -0.63 -0.60
CA GLY A 6 -2.18 0.21 0.58
C GLY A 6 -0.89 -0.16 1.28
N ILE A 7 -0.06 0.83 1.58
CA ILE A 7 1.24 0.61 2.20
C ILE A 7 1.36 1.49 3.43
N ASP A 8 1.48 0.84 4.58
CA ASP A 8 1.66 1.51 5.88
C ASP A 8 3.14 1.40 6.25
N ILE A 9 3.82 2.55 6.22
CA ILE A 9 5.26 2.62 6.51
C ILE A 9 5.42 3.10 7.94
N GLY A 10 5.52 2.14 8.87
CA GLY A 10 5.73 2.43 10.28
C GLY A 10 7.19 2.75 10.61
N GLY A 11 7.46 2.97 11.90
CA GLY A 11 8.82 3.21 12.36
C GLY A 11 9.73 2.00 12.25
N SER A 12 9.18 0.81 12.42
CA SER A 12 9.94 -0.44 12.42
C SER A 12 9.33 -1.55 11.57
N THR A 13 8.19 -1.30 10.95
CA THR A 13 7.53 -2.29 10.09
C THR A 13 6.92 -1.61 8.88
N THR A 14 6.86 -2.34 7.78
CA THR A 14 6.12 -1.95 6.58
C THR A 14 5.06 -3.01 6.33
N LYS A 15 3.82 -2.56 6.12
CA LYS A 15 2.70 -3.43 5.86
C LYS A 15 2.11 -3.11 4.48
N ILE A 16 1.85 -4.12 3.68
CA ILE A 16 1.23 -3.95 2.36
C ILE A 16 -0.05 -4.77 2.32
N VAL A 17 -1.11 -4.14 1.87
CA VAL A 17 -2.38 -4.80 1.60
C VAL A 17 -2.80 -4.51 0.17
N GLY A 18 -3.19 -5.55 -0.56
CA GLY A 18 -3.67 -5.40 -1.93
C GLY A 18 -5.18 -5.60 -1.99
N LEU A 19 -5.82 -4.77 -2.80
CA LEU A 19 -7.27 -4.82 -3.03
C LEU A 19 -7.56 -5.04 -4.50
N ARG A 20 -8.53 -5.91 -4.78
CA ARG A 20 -9.08 -6.02 -6.12
C ARG A 20 -10.02 -4.86 -6.40
N THR A 21 -10.41 -4.70 -7.65
CA THR A 21 -11.33 -3.61 -8.05
C THR A 21 -12.71 -3.73 -7.42
N ASP A 22 -13.10 -4.91 -6.96
CA ASP A 22 -14.36 -5.10 -6.23
C ASP A 22 -14.26 -4.76 -4.74
N GLY A 23 -13.07 -4.33 -4.28
CA GLY A 23 -12.83 -3.98 -2.89
C GLY A 23 -12.38 -5.13 -2.00
N SER A 24 -12.31 -6.35 -2.51
CA SER A 24 -11.88 -7.50 -1.71
C SER A 24 -10.37 -7.49 -1.51
N VAL A 25 -9.92 -7.96 -0.34
CA VAL A 25 -8.50 -8.05 -0.01
C VAL A 25 -7.88 -9.28 -0.66
N ILE A 26 -6.76 -9.09 -1.34
CA ILE A 26 -5.99 -10.19 -1.92
C ILE A 26 -5.20 -10.90 -0.83
N SER A 27 -4.33 -10.15 -0.16
CA SER A 27 -3.48 -10.66 0.91
C SER A 27 -2.83 -9.48 1.62
N MET A 28 -2.14 -9.77 2.72
CA MET A 28 -1.40 -8.78 3.49
C MET A 28 0.00 -9.30 3.73
N LEU A 29 0.99 -8.41 3.59
CA LEU A 29 2.38 -8.70 3.90
C LEU A 29 2.86 -7.70 4.94
N ARG A 30 3.57 -8.20 5.96
CA ARG A 30 4.22 -7.36 6.96
C ARG A 30 5.70 -7.74 7.01
N VAL A 31 6.57 -6.75 6.92
CA VAL A 31 8.01 -6.96 7.02
C VAL A 31 8.60 -5.98 8.04
N ARG A 32 9.71 -6.38 8.66
CA ARG A 32 10.47 -5.49 9.52
C ARG A 32 11.23 -4.50 8.62
N ALA A 33 11.21 -3.22 9.01
CA ALA A 33 11.86 -2.16 8.26
C ALA A 33 13.02 -1.60 9.08
N GLU A 34 14.23 -1.65 8.55
CA GLU A 34 15.40 -0.97 9.14
C GLU A 34 15.58 0.38 8.45
N ASP A 35 15.55 0.42 7.12
CA ASP A 35 15.48 1.64 6.36
C ASP A 35 14.14 1.67 5.64
N GLN A 36 13.35 2.71 5.90
CA GLN A 36 11.95 2.75 5.48
C GLN A 36 11.79 2.75 3.96
N VAL A 37 12.62 3.51 3.25
CA VAL A 37 12.52 3.57 1.79
C VAL A 37 12.95 2.26 1.16
N THR A 38 14.10 1.72 1.58
CA THR A 38 14.60 0.45 1.07
C THR A 38 13.63 -0.68 1.38
N SER A 39 13.09 -0.70 2.60
CA SER A 39 12.15 -1.73 3.02
C SER A 39 10.83 -1.65 2.25
N LEU A 40 10.38 -0.44 1.92
CA LEU A 40 9.19 -0.25 1.09
C LEU A 40 9.36 -0.94 -0.26
N TYR A 41 10.45 -0.66 -0.96
CA TYR A 41 10.66 -1.21 -2.30
C TYR A 41 10.92 -2.71 -2.26
N GLY A 42 11.64 -3.18 -1.24
CA GLY A 42 11.85 -4.62 -1.04
C GLY A 42 10.55 -5.35 -0.74
N ALA A 43 9.73 -4.80 0.16
CA ALA A 43 8.44 -5.38 0.50
C ALA A 43 7.48 -5.37 -0.69
N LEU A 44 7.49 -4.29 -1.47
CA LEU A 44 6.65 -4.18 -2.65
C LEU A 44 7.03 -5.24 -3.70
N GLY A 45 8.32 -5.40 -3.97
CA GLY A 45 8.78 -6.45 -4.87
C GLY A 45 8.38 -7.84 -4.41
N ASN A 46 8.55 -8.12 -3.12
CA ASN A 46 8.13 -9.38 -2.52
C ASN A 46 6.62 -9.59 -2.67
N TYR A 47 5.83 -8.57 -2.37
CA TYR A 47 4.37 -8.66 -2.45
C TYR A 47 3.91 -8.98 -3.87
N LEU A 48 4.45 -8.26 -4.85
CA LEU A 48 4.08 -8.47 -6.25
C LEU A 48 4.44 -9.89 -6.70
N THR A 49 5.67 -10.32 -6.43
CA THR A 49 6.13 -11.64 -6.82
C THR A 49 5.31 -12.75 -6.15
N SER A 50 5.06 -12.63 -4.85
CA SER A 50 4.32 -13.65 -4.09
C SER A 50 2.88 -13.80 -4.53
N ASN A 51 2.28 -12.74 -5.08
CA ASN A 51 0.88 -12.74 -5.51
C ASN A 51 0.72 -12.85 -7.02
N GLY A 52 1.81 -13.05 -7.75
CA GLY A 52 1.75 -13.18 -9.21
C GLY A 52 1.35 -11.90 -9.92
N LEU A 53 1.69 -10.76 -9.35
CA LEU A 53 1.35 -9.45 -9.88
C LEU A 53 2.57 -8.80 -10.52
N SER A 54 2.32 -7.93 -11.50
CA SER A 54 3.34 -7.06 -12.08
C SER A 54 3.02 -5.61 -11.74
N LEU A 55 3.98 -4.71 -11.98
CA LEU A 55 3.74 -3.28 -11.79
C LEU A 55 2.58 -2.79 -12.66
N GLY A 56 2.40 -3.37 -13.85
CA GLY A 56 1.31 -3.01 -14.73
C GLY A 56 -0.08 -3.36 -14.19
N ASP A 57 -0.14 -4.25 -13.19
CA ASP A 57 -1.41 -4.61 -12.54
C ASP A 57 -1.80 -3.61 -11.45
N VAL A 58 -0.85 -2.79 -10.98
CA VAL A 58 -1.09 -1.85 -9.89
C VAL A 58 -1.65 -0.56 -10.45
N ARG A 59 -2.88 -0.25 -10.10
CA ARG A 59 -3.57 0.94 -10.56
C ARG A 59 -3.22 2.16 -9.73
N ARG A 60 -3.03 1.98 -8.43
CA ARG A 60 -2.77 3.07 -7.50
C ARG A 60 -2.07 2.56 -6.26
N VAL A 61 -1.26 3.42 -5.66
CA VAL A 61 -0.62 3.17 -4.37
C VAL A 61 -1.12 4.20 -3.37
N VAL A 62 -1.50 3.73 -2.19
CA VAL A 62 -1.93 4.59 -1.08
C VAL A 62 -0.92 4.41 0.05
N LEU A 63 -0.26 5.50 0.43
CA LEU A 63 0.75 5.48 1.50
C LEU A 63 0.19 6.07 2.78
N THR A 64 0.57 5.48 3.90
CA THR A 64 0.31 6.04 5.22
C THR A 64 1.46 5.67 6.16
N GLY A 65 1.39 6.16 7.39
CA GLY A 65 2.38 5.87 8.41
C GLY A 65 3.44 6.96 8.51
N VAL A 66 4.22 6.89 9.59
CA VAL A 66 5.23 7.92 9.88
C VAL A 66 6.33 7.97 8.83
N GLY A 67 6.58 6.87 8.14
CA GLY A 67 7.62 6.80 7.12
C GLY A 67 7.17 7.28 5.74
N ALA A 68 5.88 7.54 5.55
CA ALA A 68 5.37 7.95 4.23
C ALA A 68 5.98 9.27 3.76
N SER A 69 6.36 10.15 4.68
CA SER A 69 6.99 11.43 4.35
C SER A 69 8.39 11.29 3.78
N TYR A 70 9.03 10.15 3.97
CA TYR A 70 10.37 9.89 3.42
C TYR A 70 10.33 9.46 1.95
N VAL A 71 9.15 9.19 1.43
CA VAL A 71 8.98 8.76 0.03
C VAL A 71 8.62 9.98 -0.81
N ASP A 72 9.52 10.35 -1.71
CA ASP A 72 9.29 11.45 -2.63
C ASP A 72 8.62 10.97 -3.90
N GLY A 73 7.64 11.75 -4.36
CA GLY A 73 6.97 11.47 -5.62
C GLY A 73 6.17 10.18 -5.62
N ASP A 74 6.02 9.61 -6.78
CA ASP A 74 5.24 8.39 -6.96
C ASP A 74 6.11 7.15 -6.79
N VAL A 75 5.54 6.10 -6.20
CA VAL A 75 6.21 4.83 -6.00
C VAL A 75 6.31 4.11 -7.35
N PHE A 76 7.52 3.88 -7.83
CA PHE A 76 7.79 3.29 -9.14
C PHE A 76 7.07 4.00 -10.30
N GLY A 77 6.79 5.30 -10.16
CA GLY A 77 6.04 6.03 -11.18
C GLY A 77 4.55 5.74 -11.21
N LEU A 78 4.05 4.94 -10.26
CA LEU A 78 2.62 4.63 -10.17
C LEU A 78 1.87 5.78 -9.50
N PRO A 79 0.59 6.03 -9.86
CA PRO A 79 -0.19 7.03 -9.16
C PRO A 79 -0.21 6.74 -7.65
N THR A 80 0.29 7.67 -6.86
CA THR A 80 0.47 7.49 -5.42
C THR A 80 -0.21 8.64 -4.69
N CYS A 81 -1.01 8.30 -3.67
CA CYS A 81 -1.58 9.29 -2.78
C CYS A 81 -1.19 8.96 -1.33
N ARG A 82 -1.26 9.97 -0.47
CA ARG A 82 -0.93 9.82 0.95
C ARG A 82 -2.15 10.13 1.77
N VAL A 83 -2.39 9.32 2.79
CA VAL A 83 -3.52 9.48 3.71
C VAL A 83 -3.00 9.38 5.14
N ASP A 84 -3.76 9.90 6.11
CA ASP A 84 -3.36 9.83 7.51
C ASP A 84 -3.35 8.40 8.02
N GLU A 85 -4.34 7.63 7.62
CA GLU A 85 -4.40 6.20 7.96
C GLU A 85 -5.34 5.49 7.02
N PHE A 86 -5.20 4.17 6.96
CA PHE A 86 -6.20 3.31 6.33
C PHE A 86 -6.40 2.06 7.18
N GLN A 87 -7.56 1.42 6.99
CA GLN A 87 -7.88 0.16 7.65
C GLN A 87 -8.52 -0.80 6.67
N ALA A 88 -8.02 -2.04 6.67
CA ALA A 88 -8.70 -3.12 6.00
C ALA A 88 -9.79 -3.64 6.95
N SER A 89 -11.04 -3.58 6.52
CA SER A 89 -12.16 -4.03 7.34
C SER A 89 -12.35 -5.54 7.24
N GLY A 90 -13.14 -6.09 8.16
CA GLY A 90 -13.50 -7.50 8.13
C GLY A 90 -14.34 -7.89 6.91
N THR A 91 -14.90 -6.92 6.20
CA THR A 91 -15.64 -7.16 4.95
C THR A 91 -14.74 -7.13 3.72
N GLY A 92 -13.44 -6.92 3.90
CA GLY A 92 -12.49 -6.86 2.79
C GLY A 92 -12.44 -5.51 2.08
N ALA A 93 -12.97 -4.46 2.70
CA ALA A 93 -12.89 -3.10 2.15
C ALA A 93 -11.76 -2.32 2.80
N LEU A 94 -11.25 -1.34 2.10
CA LEU A 94 -10.22 -0.42 2.61
C LEU A 94 -10.86 0.94 2.87
N ALA A 95 -10.76 1.41 4.10
CA ALA A 95 -11.20 2.75 4.48
C ALA A 95 -9.99 3.66 4.61
N LEU A 96 -10.07 4.84 3.99
CA LEU A 96 -9.03 5.84 4.02
C LEU A 96 -9.48 7.04 4.82
N SER A 97 -8.54 7.68 5.52
CA SER A 97 -8.81 8.95 6.20
C SER A 97 -7.65 9.91 5.99
N GLY A 98 -7.93 11.21 6.14
CA GLY A 98 -6.94 12.25 5.96
C GLY A 98 -7.12 12.99 4.64
N GLN A 99 -6.01 13.27 3.96
CA GLN A 99 -6.01 14.17 2.79
C GLN A 99 -6.89 13.70 1.63
N THR A 100 -7.12 12.40 1.54
CA THR A 100 -7.98 11.84 0.50
C THR A 100 -9.32 11.41 1.12
N SER A 101 -9.82 12.20 2.04
CA SER A 101 -11.01 11.88 2.81
C SER A 101 -12.21 11.55 1.91
N GLY A 102 -13.04 10.65 2.40
CA GLY A 102 -14.24 10.23 1.69
C GLY A 102 -14.03 9.14 0.66
N VAL A 103 -12.80 8.67 0.47
CA VAL A 103 -12.54 7.58 -0.47
C VAL A 103 -12.62 6.26 0.26
N VAL A 104 -13.47 5.38 -0.24
CA VAL A 104 -13.59 3.99 0.22
C VAL A 104 -13.41 3.08 -0.99
N VAL A 105 -12.56 2.10 -0.84
CA VAL A 105 -12.26 1.15 -1.92
C VAL A 105 -12.42 -0.28 -1.46
#